data_6686f8750fef88c55e017903ed987f45
#
_entry.id   6686f8750fef88c55e017903ed987f45
#
_cell.length_a   1.000
_cell.length_b   1.000
_cell.length_c   1.000
_cell.angle_alpha   90.00
_cell.angle_beta   90.00
_cell.angle_gamma   90.00
#
_symmetry.space_group_name_H-M   'P 1'
#
loop_
_entity.id
_entity.type
_entity.pdbx_description
1 polymer ?
#
loop_
_entity_poly.entity_id
_entity_poly.type
_entity_poly.pdbx_seq_one_letter_code
_entity_poly.pdbx_strand_id
1 'polypeptide(L)'
;TTYYVSSENGDDANDGTSEKKAFKSLDKINDITLQPGDKVLLEKGSVFDDQYIHVKGSGSAEAPIEISTYGEGDRPQINANGKGVWYQDYGNRLDNTWHKYQGNVSSTILLEDVEYIEVRGLELTNDRQEGDDDGKAYNDFNVMDRTGVASVAQNKGTINHIVLDDLYVHDVDGNVYNKHMANGGIYFIVEKPENESATGISKFDDLVIENCRVETTNRWGIAAAYTYAWSQFTSAKISDEIAEKYGSTNVVIQNNYIKGA
;
A
#
# COMPACT_ATOMS: atom_id res chain seq x y z
N THR A 1 20.11 9.40 -3.29
CA THR A 1 19.74 9.95 -4.65
C THR A 1 18.34 10.55 -4.59
N THR A 2 18.10 11.60 -5.39
CA THR A 2 16.75 12.10 -5.65
C THR A 2 16.38 11.78 -7.09
N TYR A 3 15.25 11.10 -7.26
CA TYR A 3 14.67 10.78 -8.56
C TYR A 3 13.45 11.66 -8.81
N TYR A 4 13.34 12.20 -10.01
CA TYR A 4 12.27 13.09 -10.46
C TYR A 4 11.45 12.38 -11.52
N VAL A 5 10.13 12.50 -11.43
CA VAL A 5 9.19 11.90 -12.40
C VAL A 5 8.17 12.95 -12.81
N SER A 6 7.95 13.11 -14.11
CA SER A 6 6.96 14.03 -14.68
C SER A 6 6.28 13.39 -15.87
N SER A 7 4.97 13.23 -15.81
CA SER A 7 4.20 12.68 -16.94
C SER A 7 4.20 13.60 -18.17
N GLU A 8 4.33 14.90 -17.95
CA GLU A 8 4.28 15.92 -18.99
C GLU A 8 5.67 16.22 -19.58
N ASN A 9 6.66 16.44 -18.70
CA ASN A 9 7.97 16.97 -19.07
C ASN A 9 9.08 15.91 -19.03
N GLY A 10 8.77 14.69 -18.58
CA GLY A 10 9.73 13.62 -18.45
C GLY A 10 10.01 12.86 -19.74
N ASP A 11 11.11 12.11 -19.73
CA ASP A 11 11.50 11.15 -20.77
C ASP A 11 12.17 9.96 -20.11
N ASP A 12 11.74 8.75 -20.42
CA ASP A 12 12.30 7.52 -19.85
C ASP A 12 13.69 7.16 -20.37
N ALA A 13 14.21 7.92 -21.33
CA ALA A 13 15.63 7.88 -21.72
C ALA A 13 16.53 8.68 -20.77
N ASN A 14 15.97 9.52 -19.90
CA ASN A 14 16.69 10.30 -18.90
C ASN A 14 17.20 9.41 -17.76
N ASP A 15 18.06 9.99 -16.91
CA ASP A 15 18.57 9.35 -15.69
C ASP A 15 17.71 9.61 -14.42
N GLY A 16 16.71 10.48 -14.52
CA GLY A 16 15.80 10.83 -13.44
C GLY A 16 16.39 11.69 -12.32
N THR A 17 17.66 12.10 -12.40
CA THR A 17 18.38 12.69 -11.25
C THR A 17 18.26 14.21 -11.12
N SER A 18 17.47 14.85 -11.95
CA SER A 18 17.14 16.26 -11.85
C SER A 18 15.77 16.55 -12.49
N GLU A 19 15.15 17.66 -12.14
CA GLU A 19 13.87 18.08 -12.72
C GLU A 19 13.91 18.15 -14.27
N LYS A 20 15.02 18.64 -14.84
CA LYS A 20 15.22 18.72 -16.30
C LYS A 20 15.46 17.38 -16.97
N LYS A 21 15.77 16.36 -16.21
CA LYS A 21 16.02 15.00 -16.66
C LYS A 21 15.11 14.00 -15.95
N ALA A 22 13.88 14.43 -15.65
CA ALA A 22 12.88 13.59 -15.01
C ALA A 22 12.55 12.36 -15.89
N PHE A 23 12.24 11.26 -15.25
CA PHE A 23 11.58 10.13 -15.90
C PHE A 23 10.17 10.51 -16.32
N LYS A 24 9.63 9.86 -17.32
CA LYS A 24 8.24 10.06 -17.75
C LYS A 24 7.28 9.12 -17.02
N SER A 25 7.67 7.89 -16.80
CA SER A 25 6.81 6.86 -16.24
C SER A 25 7.28 6.40 -14.86
N LEU A 26 6.33 5.87 -14.08
CA LEU A 26 6.60 5.23 -12.80
C LEU A 26 7.28 3.86 -12.94
N ASP A 27 7.24 3.26 -14.13
CA ASP A 27 7.94 2.00 -14.40
C ASP A 27 9.43 2.12 -14.10
N LYS A 28 10.02 3.30 -14.37
CA LYS A 28 11.42 3.57 -14.05
C LYS A 28 11.71 3.49 -12.55
N ILE A 29 10.77 3.92 -11.73
CA ILE A 29 10.89 3.82 -10.26
C ILE A 29 10.72 2.37 -9.81
N ASN A 30 9.79 1.64 -10.42
CA ASN A 30 9.57 0.22 -10.11
C ASN A 30 10.78 -0.67 -10.46
N ASP A 31 11.65 -0.22 -11.37
CA ASP A 31 12.88 -0.94 -11.73
C ASP A 31 14.07 -0.63 -10.79
N ILE A 32 13.96 0.38 -9.94
CA ILE A 32 15.03 0.80 -9.04
C ILE A 32 14.86 0.14 -7.66
N THR A 33 15.94 -0.40 -7.11
CA THR A 33 16.01 -0.73 -5.69
C THR A 33 16.51 0.49 -4.93
N LEU A 34 15.58 1.19 -4.29
CA LEU A 34 15.85 2.41 -3.54
C LEU A 34 16.77 2.12 -2.34
N GLN A 35 17.60 3.09 -2.01
CA GLN A 35 18.56 3.03 -0.91
C GLN A 35 18.18 3.99 0.20
N PRO A 36 18.67 3.80 1.44
CA PRO A 36 18.44 4.74 2.53
C PRO A 36 18.73 6.19 2.13
N GLY A 37 17.76 7.07 2.38
CA GLY A 37 17.82 8.48 2.03
C GLY A 37 17.50 8.82 0.58
N ASP A 38 17.11 7.85 -0.23
CA ASP A 38 16.61 8.15 -1.58
C ASP A 38 15.26 8.86 -1.52
N LYS A 39 15.03 9.71 -2.50
CA LYS A 39 13.76 10.41 -2.69
C LYS A 39 13.22 10.16 -4.07
N VAL A 40 11.92 9.94 -4.17
CA VAL A 40 11.15 9.90 -5.41
C VAL A 40 10.18 11.07 -5.39
N LEU A 41 10.38 12.03 -6.27
CA LEU A 41 9.59 13.24 -6.34
C LEU A 41 8.78 13.25 -7.64
N LEU A 42 7.46 13.32 -7.50
CA LEU A 42 6.53 13.42 -8.63
C LEU A 42 6.18 14.90 -8.87
N GLU A 43 6.23 15.33 -10.12
CA GLU A 43 5.87 16.70 -10.47
C GLU A 43 4.38 16.94 -10.22
N LYS A 44 4.06 18.02 -9.51
CA LYS A 44 2.69 18.47 -9.35
C LYS A 44 2.05 18.80 -10.70
N GLY A 45 0.77 18.43 -10.85
CA GLY A 45 0.06 18.48 -12.11
C GLY A 45 0.20 17.23 -12.99
N SER A 46 1.13 16.33 -12.66
CA SER A 46 1.25 15.06 -13.39
C SER A 46 0.08 14.12 -13.15
N VAL A 47 -0.30 13.39 -14.19
CA VAL A 47 -1.27 12.28 -14.12
C VAL A 47 -0.63 11.03 -14.70
N PHE A 48 -0.65 9.96 -13.94
CA PHE A 48 -0.06 8.67 -14.29
C PHE A 48 -1.16 7.61 -14.41
N ASP A 49 -1.73 7.47 -15.62
CA ASP A 49 -2.78 6.50 -15.89
C ASP A 49 -2.22 5.10 -16.15
N ASP A 50 -2.91 4.08 -15.67
CA ASP A 50 -2.52 2.67 -15.74
C ASP A 50 -1.14 2.39 -15.13
N GLN A 51 -0.74 3.19 -14.15
CA GLN A 51 0.56 3.13 -13.51
C GLN A 51 0.43 2.98 -11.99
N TYR A 52 1.50 2.55 -11.35
CA TYR A 52 1.57 2.26 -9.93
C TYR A 52 3.00 2.39 -9.42
N ILE A 53 3.18 2.39 -8.11
CA ILE A 53 4.49 2.31 -7.45
C ILE A 53 4.54 1.07 -6.55
N HIS A 54 5.40 0.12 -6.87
CA HIS A 54 5.75 -1.00 -6.01
C HIS A 54 7.18 -0.80 -5.51
N VAL A 55 7.31 -0.39 -4.26
CA VAL A 55 8.60 0.03 -3.70
C VAL A 55 9.50 -1.18 -3.50
N LYS A 56 10.73 -1.09 -4.01
CA LYS A 56 11.82 -2.03 -3.74
C LYS A 56 12.90 -1.32 -2.94
N GLY A 57 13.37 -1.96 -1.88
CA GLY A 57 14.36 -1.40 -0.99
C GLY A 57 13.74 -0.72 0.23
N SER A 58 14.55 -0.50 1.23
CA SER A 58 14.16 0.11 2.51
C SER A 58 15.08 1.26 2.87
N GLY A 59 14.54 2.21 3.61
CA GLY A 59 15.33 3.25 4.26
C GLY A 59 16.05 2.74 5.51
N SER A 60 16.49 3.67 6.32
CA SER A 60 16.99 3.43 7.68
C SER A 60 16.41 4.45 8.64
N ALA A 61 16.59 4.25 9.93
CA ALA A 61 16.10 5.17 10.96
C ALA A 61 16.66 6.60 10.78
N GLU A 62 17.89 6.73 10.32
CA GLU A 62 18.54 8.01 10.08
C GLU A 62 18.27 8.58 8.69
N ALA A 63 17.82 7.74 7.75
CA ALA A 63 17.64 8.09 6.35
C ALA A 63 16.47 7.33 5.74
N PRO A 64 15.22 7.65 6.07
CA PRO A 64 14.05 7.05 5.44
C PRO A 64 14.02 7.36 3.95
N ILE A 65 13.35 6.51 3.18
CA ILE A 65 13.01 6.78 1.78
C ILE A 65 11.78 7.66 1.76
N GLU A 66 11.81 8.71 0.95
CA GLU A 66 10.69 9.64 0.78
C GLU A 66 10.09 9.50 -0.62
N ILE A 67 8.77 9.36 -0.70
CA ILE A 67 8.00 9.47 -1.94
C ILE A 67 7.07 10.66 -1.78
N SER A 68 7.33 11.73 -2.51
CA SER A 68 6.57 12.97 -2.37
C SER A 68 6.49 13.76 -3.68
N THR A 69 6.43 15.08 -3.62
CA THR A 69 6.15 15.92 -4.77
C THR A 69 7.16 17.05 -4.94
N TYR A 70 7.25 17.58 -6.15
CA TYR A 70 7.97 18.82 -6.44
C TYR A 70 7.17 19.71 -7.39
N GLY A 71 7.62 20.95 -7.59
CA GLY A 71 6.96 21.92 -8.43
C GLY A 71 5.72 22.53 -7.79
N GLU A 72 4.92 23.22 -8.60
CA GLU A 72 3.70 23.88 -8.18
C GLU A 72 2.50 23.35 -8.99
N GLY A 73 1.32 23.41 -8.40
CA GLY A 73 0.07 22.96 -9.03
C GLY A 73 -0.67 21.92 -8.19
N ASP A 74 -1.56 21.19 -8.84
CA ASP A 74 -2.35 20.15 -8.22
C ASP A 74 -1.49 18.95 -7.80
N ARG A 75 -1.98 18.14 -6.87
CA ARG A 75 -1.32 16.91 -6.47
C ARG A 75 -1.08 16.03 -7.68
N PRO A 76 0.10 15.38 -7.80
CA PRO A 76 0.26 14.36 -8.82
C PRO A 76 -0.67 13.19 -8.52
N GLN A 77 -1.36 12.74 -9.55
CA GLN A 77 -2.36 11.69 -9.48
C GLN A 77 -1.82 10.39 -10.09
N ILE A 78 -1.98 9.29 -9.36
CA ILE A 78 -1.66 7.95 -9.84
C ILE A 78 -2.96 7.15 -9.91
N ASN A 79 -3.33 6.72 -11.11
CA ASN A 79 -4.52 5.94 -11.39
C ASN A 79 -4.10 4.53 -11.79
N ALA A 80 -4.14 3.59 -10.85
CA ALA A 80 -3.70 2.22 -11.13
C ALA A 80 -4.65 1.49 -12.07
N ASN A 81 -5.96 1.76 -12.01
CA ASN A 81 -6.97 1.15 -12.89
C ASN A 81 -6.87 -0.39 -12.96
N GLY A 82 -6.62 -1.03 -11.83
CA GLY A 82 -6.44 -2.49 -11.75
C GLY A 82 -5.05 -3.00 -12.13
N LYS A 83 -4.11 -2.12 -12.46
CA LYS A 83 -2.69 -2.50 -12.65
C LYS A 83 -1.98 -2.64 -11.30
N GLY A 84 -0.69 -2.93 -11.32
CA GLY A 84 0.06 -3.13 -10.08
C GLY A 84 -0.45 -4.35 -9.31
N VAL A 85 -0.60 -5.48 -10.01
CA VAL A 85 -1.11 -6.71 -9.43
C VAL A 85 0.00 -7.46 -8.70
N TRP A 86 -0.31 -7.87 -7.48
CA TRP A 86 0.52 -8.75 -6.66
C TRP A 86 -0.34 -9.90 -6.13
N TYR A 87 0.29 -10.95 -5.63
CA TYR A 87 -0.42 -12.09 -5.09
C TYR A 87 -0.39 -12.08 -3.58
N GLN A 88 -1.58 -11.97 -2.97
CA GLN A 88 -1.74 -12.12 -1.54
C GLN A 88 -1.80 -13.59 -1.16
N ASP A 89 -0.97 -14.00 -0.22
CA ASP A 89 -1.10 -15.27 0.48
C ASP A 89 -1.06 -15.03 1.99
N TYR A 90 -2.22 -15.04 2.61
CA TYR A 90 -2.32 -14.80 4.05
C TYR A 90 -1.66 -15.91 4.89
N GLY A 91 -1.37 -17.07 4.27
CA GLY A 91 -0.60 -18.18 4.86
C GLY A 91 -1.33 -18.96 5.94
N ASN A 92 -2.50 -18.54 6.35
CA ASN A 92 -3.28 -19.18 7.38
C ASN A 92 -4.74 -19.31 6.96
N ARG A 93 -5.25 -20.53 6.89
CA ARG A 93 -6.69 -20.72 6.73
C ARG A 93 -7.38 -20.41 8.05
N LEU A 94 -8.05 -19.30 8.08
CA LEU A 94 -9.08 -19.06 9.08
C LEU A 94 -10.23 -20.04 8.80
N ASP A 95 -10.83 -20.62 9.80
CA ASP A 95 -11.78 -21.74 9.73
C ASP A 95 -13.09 -21.48 8.95
N ASN A 96 -13.02 -20.72 7.87
CA ASN A 96 -14.18 -20.34 7.10
C ASN A 96 -13.88 -20.39 5.59
N THR A 97 -14.53 -21.33 4.92
CA THR A 97 -14.41 -21.52 3.46
C THR A 97 -14.86 -20.31 2.62
N TRP A 98 -15.55 -19.36 3.24
CA TRP A 98 -16.04 -18.15 2.59
C TRP A 98 -15.02 -16.99 2.60
N HIS A 99 -13.92 -17.12 3.34
CA HIS A 99 -12.87 -16.12 3.34
C HIS A 99 -11.89 -16.36 2.19
N LYS A 100 -11.59 -15.32 1.44
CA LYS A 100 -10.56 -15.36 0.41
C LYS A 100 -9.23 -14.89 1.00
N TYR A 101 -8.35 -15.83 1.29
CA TYR A 101 -7.05 -15.57 1.89
C TYR A 101 -5.90 -15.55 0.89
N GLN A 102 -6.19 -15.94 -0.34
CA GLN A 102 -5.23 -16.02 -1.42
C GLN A 102 -5.86 -15.46 -2.68
N GLY A 103 -5.12 -14.69 -3.43
CA GLY A 103 -5.58 -14.15 -4.69
C GLY A 103 -4.83 -12.90 -5.14
N ASN A 104 -5.13 -12.48 -6.32
CA ASN A 104 -4.57 -11.27 -6.90
C ASN A 104 -5.21 -10.02 -6.27
N VAL A 105 -4.35 -9.05 -5.98
CA VAL A 105 -4.71 -7.71 -5.50
C VAL A 105 -4.02 -6.68 -6.38
N SER A 106 -4.75 -5.66 -6.80
CA SER A 106 -4.16 -4.47 -7.43
C SER A 106 -3.93 -3.40 -6.39
N SER A 107 -2.75 -2.82 -6.34
CA SER A 107 -2.42 -1.72 -5.43
C SER A 107 -1.77 -0.56 -6.18
N THR A 108 -2.25 0.66 -5.95
CA THR A 108 -1.66 1.86 -6.55
C THR A 108 -0.28 2.12 -5.94
N ILE A 109 -0.15 1.95 -4.63
CA ILE A 109 1.15 1.89 -3.95
C ILE A 109 1.23 0.58 -3.17
N LEU A 110 2.30 -0.19 -3.36
CA LEU A 110 2.61 -1.39 -2.60
C LEU A 110 3.93 -1.23 -1.85
N LEU A 111 3.87 -1.48 -0.55
CA LEU A 111 4.99 -1.51 0.38
C LEU A 111 5.06 -2.92 0.99
N GLU A 112 5.70 -3.87 0.30
CA GLU A 112 5.81 -5.26 0.73
C GLU A 112 7.18 -5.54 1.32
N ASP A 113 7.22 -5.91 2.59
CA ASP A 113 8.46 -6.20 3.34
C ASP A 113 9.53 -5.09 3.25
N VAL A 114 9.09 -3.86 3.13
CA VAL A 114 9.94 -2.66 3.12
C VAL A 114 9.64 -1.80 4.33
N GLU A 115 10.62 -1.07 4.82
CA GLU A 115 10.53 -0.27 6.03
C GLU A 115 11.25 1.07 5.91
N TYR A 116 10.97 2.00 6.84
CA TYR A 116 11.48 3.36 6.79
C TYR A 116 11.10 4.05 5.49
N ILE A 117 9.80 4.06 5.18
CA ILE A 117 9.21 4.67 4.00
C ILE A 117 8.21 5.76 4.41
N GLU A 118 8.34 6.92 3.82
CA GLU A 118 7.43 8.04 4.00
C GLU A 118 6.79 8.43 2.66
N VAL A 119 5.46 8.43 2.58
CA VAL A 119 4.69 8.78 1.37
C VAL A 119 3.82 9.98 1.67
N ARG A 120 3.95 11.04 0.88
CA ARG A 120 3.28 12.32 1.15
C ARG A 120 2.74 13.00 -0.10
N GLY A 121 1.59 13.67 0.04
CA GLY A 121 1.12 14.68 -0.91
C GLY A 121 0.60 14.15 -2.24
N LEU A 122 0.28 12.87 -2.35
CA LEU A 122 -0.18 12.22 -3.59
C LEU A 122 -1.70 12.07 -3.63
N GLU A 123 -2.24 12.01 -4.84
CA GLU A 123 -3.61 11.59 -5.13
C GLU A 123 -3.58 10.20 -5.76
N LEU A 124 -4.36 9.26 -5.21
CA LEU A 124 -4.31 7.86 -5.57
C LEU A 124 -5.72 7.32 -5.86
N THR A 125 -5.88 6.68 -7.00
CA THR A 125 -7.10 5.98 -7.38
C THR A 125 -6.79 4.55 -7.83
N ASN A 126 -7.80 3.68 -7.78
CA ASN A 126 -7.70 2.33 -8.32
C ASN A 126 -9.09 1.85 -8.72
N ASP A 127 -9.62 2.54 -9.72
CA ASP A 127 -10.99 2.40 -10.16
C ASP A 127 -11.17 1.20 -11.11
N ARG A 128 -12.39 0.66 -11.12
CA ARG A 128 -12.77 -0.39 -12.05
C ARG A 128 -13.01 0.21 -13.43
N GLN A 129 -12.44 -0.42 -14.44
CA GLN A 129 -12.60 -0.01 -15.82
C GLN A 129 -13.70 -0.83 -16.52
N GLU A 130 -14.26 -0.29 -17.60
CA GLU A 130 -15.20 -1.04 -18.44
C GLU A 130 -14.55 -2.33 -18.95
N GLY A 131 -15.26 -3.46 -18.80
CA GLY A 131 -14.76 -4.77 -19.17
C GLY A 131 -13.96 -5.50 -18.10
N ASP A 132 -13.62 -4.84 -17.01
CA ASP A 132 -13.00 -5.51 -15.88
C ASP A 132 -13.94 -6.58 -15.31
N ASP A 133 -13.33 -7.69 -14.88
CA ASP A 133 -14.05 -8.81 -14.29
C ASP A 133 -15.06 -9.50 -15.20
N ASP A 134 -14.97 -9.31 -16.51
CA ASP A 134 -15.77 -10.02 -17.54
C ASP A 134 -17.28 -10.08 -17.24
N GLY A 135 -17.85 -8.97 -16.77
CA GLY A 135 -19.27 -8.89 -16.43
C GLY A 135 -19.68 -9.64 -15.18
N LYS A 136 -18.75 -10.08 -14.34
CA LYS A 136 -19.06 -10.63 -13.03
C LYS A 136 -19.82 -9.64 -12.16
N ALA A 137 -20.69 -10.16 -11.31
CA ALA A 137 -21.36 -9.32 -10.33
C ALA A 137 -20.32 -8.61 -9.44
N TYR A 138 -20.59 -7.38 -9.08
CA TYR A 138 -19.71 -6.55 -8.27
C TYR A 138 -19.22 -7.19 -6.97
N ASN A 139 -20.02 -8.07 -6.41
CA ASN A 139 -19.71 -8.84 -5.21
C ASN A 139 -19.37 -10.32 -5.50
N ASP A 140 -19.03 -10.66 -6.74
CA ASP A 140 -18.57 -12.00 -7.06
C ASP A 140 -17.26 -12.31 -6.31
N PHE A 141 -17.15 -13.49 -5.76
CA PHE A 141 -15.99 -13.93 -4.99
C PHE A 141 -14.67 -13.83 -5.77
N ASN A 142 -14.72 -13.94 -7.08
CA ASN A 142 -13.55 -13.92 -7.96
C ASN A 142 -13.21 -12.52 -8.51
N VAL A 143 -13.96 -11.50 -8.18
CA VAL A 143 -13.59 -10.13 -8.52
C VAL A 143 -12.32 -9.75 -7.74
N MET A 144 -11.38 -9.11 -8.42
CA MET A 144 -10.08 -8.74 -7.85
C MET A 144 -10.22 -7.72 -6.72
N ASP A 145 -9.47 -7.90 -5.66
CA ASP A 145 -9.31 -6.90 -4.61
C ASP A 145 -8.47 -5.72 -5.12
N ARG A 146 -8.74 -4.52 -4.61
CA ARG A 146 -8.01 -3.31 -4.95
C ARG A 146 -7.74 -2.47 -3.71
N THR A 147 -6.57 -1.85 -3.68
CA THR A 147 -6.20 -0.87 -2.64
C THR A 147 -5.61 0.38 -3.28
N GLY A 148 -5.75 1.51 -2.60
CA GLY A 148 -4.97 2.70 -2.92
C GLY A 148 -3.54 2.52 -2.41
N VAL A 149 -3.38 2.23 -1.13
CA VAL A 149 -2.09 1.84 -0.54
C VAL A 149 -2.24 0.49 0.14
N ALA A 150 -1.34 -0.43 -0.14
CA ALA A 150 -1.16 -1.65 0.64
C ALA A 150 0.24 -1.68 1.25
N SER A 151 0.33 -1.96 2.55
CA SER A 151 1.60 -2.28 3.19
C SER A 151 1.49 -3.67 3.80
N VAL A 152 2.44 -4.54 3.45
CA VAL A 152 2.42 -5.96 3.80
C VAL A 152 3.65 -6.30 4.59
N ALA A 153 3.45 -6.85 5.80
CA ALA A 153 4.51 -7.43 6.62
C ALA A 153 4.40 -8.94 6.56
N GLN A 154 5.36 -9.61 5.95
CA GLN A 154 5.37 -11.07 5.82
C GLN A 154 6.73 -11.69 6.17
N ASN A 155 7.78 -11.41 5.41
CA ASN A 155 9.04 -12.15 5.45
C ASN A 155 10.22 -11.34 6.01
N LYS A 156 9.95 -10.27 6.75
CA LYS A 156 10.98 -9.39 7.31
C LYS A 156 10.95 -9.29 8.85
N GLY A 157 9.96 -9.89 9.48
CA GLY A 157 9.72 -9.71 10.91
C GLY A 157 8.99 -8.38 11.18
N THR A 158 9.52 -7.55 12.05
CA THR A 158 8.94 -6.23 12.31
C THR A 158 9.28 -5.26 11.19
N ILE A 159 8.27 -4.65 10.61
CA ILE A 159 8.38 -3.53 9.67
C ILE A 159 8.32 -2.24 10.47
N ASN A 160 9.39 -1.47 10.42
CA ASN A 160 9.53 -0.24 11.18
C ASN A 160 9.25 0.99 10.32
N HIS A 161 8.64 1.99 10.91
CA HIS A 161 8.51 3.33 10.40
C HIS A 161 7.92 3.42 8.98
N ILE A 162 6.60 3.34 8.89
CA ILE A 162 5.83 3.67 7.69
C ILE A 162 4.99 4.90 7.99
N VAL A 163 5.16 5.94 7.20
CA VAL A 163 4.38 7.18 7.32
C VAL A 163 3.61 7.43 6.04
N LEU A 164 2.30 7.54 6.17
CA LEU A 164 1.40 8.04 5.12
C LEU A 164 0.82 9.37 5.60
N ASP A 165 1.14 10.44 4.90
CA ASP A 165 0.76 11.79 5.29
C ASP A 165 0.21 12.56 4.09
N ASP A 166 -0.90 13.28 4.31
CA ASP A 166 -1.47 14.17 3.30
C ASP A 166 -1.78 13.47 1.96
N LEU A 167 -2.31 12.24 2.00
CA LEU A 167 -2.76 11.53 0.81
C LEU A 167 -4.24 11.79 0.54
N TYR A 168 -4.59 11.91 -0.73
CA TYR A 168 -5.98 11.85 -1.17
C TYR A 168 -6.21 10.52 -1.91
N VAL A 169 -6.89 9.60 -1.26
CA VAL A 169 -7.18 8.25 -1.78
C VAL A 169 -8.66 8.17 -2.08
N HIS A 170 -9.03 7.90 -3.33
CA HIS A 170 -10.45 7.82 -3.68
C HIS A 170 -10.68 6.90 -4.89
N ASP A 171 -11.95 6.58 -5.13
CA ASP A 171 -12.37 5.71 -6.23
C ASP A 171 -11.52 4.42 -6.28
N VAL A 172 -11.49 3.72 -5.17
CA VAL A 172 -10.87 2.40 -5.04
C VAL A 172 -11.96 1.36 -5.13
N ASP A 173 -12.12 0.78 -6.31
CA ASP A 173 -13.30 0.01 -6.68
C ASP A 173 -13.01 -1.49 -6.79
N GLY A 174 -12.58 -2.09 -5.71
CA GLY A 174 -12.33 -3.52 -5.62
C GLY A 174 -13.57 -4.34 -5.31
N ASN A 175 -13.37 -5.55 -4.81
CA ASN A 175 -14.45 -6.45 -4.45
C ASN A 175 -15.17 -6.00 -3.17
N VAL A 176 -16.49 -6.00 -3.20
CA VAL A 176 -17.32 -5.68 -2.02
C VAL A 176 -17.69 -6.92 -1.19
N TYR A 177 -17.26 -8.09 -1.59
CA TYR A 177 -17.51 -9.29 -0.81
C TYR A 177 -16.83 -9.20 0.54
N ASN A 178 -17.60 -9.34 1.61
CA ASN A 178 -17.18 -8.99 2.97
C ASN A 178 -16.14 -9.93 3.61
N LYS A 179 -15.63 -10.86 2.86
CA LYS A 179 -14.66 -11.85 3.32
C LYS A 179 -13.31 -11.76 2.61
N HIS A 180 -13.10 -10.75 1.79
CA HIS A 180 -11.81 -10.47 1.19
C HIS A 180 -10.89 -9.76 2.18
N MET A 181 -9.59 -10.03 2.12
CA MET A 181 -8.64 -9.57 3.12
C MET A 181 -7.97 -8.25 2.75
N ALA A 182 -7.60 -8.04 1.51
CA ALA A 182 -6.86 -6.85 1.08
C ALA A 182 -7.66 -5.99 0.11
N ASN A 183 -8.64 -5.24 0.62
CA ASN A 183 -9.51 -4.41 -0.20
C ASN A 183 -9.91 -3.14 0.54
N GLY A 184 -9.62 -1.99 -0.03
CA GLY A 184 -9.94 -0.70 0.56
C GLY A 184 -8.96 0.40 0.23
N GLY A 185 -9.15 1.60 0.77
CA GLY A 185 -8.34 2.78 0.47
C GLY A 185 -6.88 2.64 0.93
N ILE A 186 -6.69 2.48 2.23
CA ILE A 186 -5.38 2.27 2.85
C ILE A 186 -5.45 1.00 3.69
N TYR A 187 -4.57 0.05 3.38
CA TYR A 187 -4.62 -1.28 3.98
C TYR A 187 -3.24 -1.76 4.43
N PHE A 188 -3.10 -1.98 5.74
CA PHE A 188 -1.94 -2.62 6.35
C PHE A 188 -2.29 -4.04 6.73
N ILE A 189 -1.58 -5.01 6.20
CA ILE A 189 -1.82 -6.43 6.40
C ILE A 189 -0.59 -7.13 6.95
N VAL A 190 -0.80 -8.06 7.87
CA VAL A 190 0.26 -8.88 8.46
C VAL A 190 0.02 -10.32 8.05
N GLU A 191 0.87 -10.84 7.19
CA GLU A 191 0.78 -12.19 6.66
C GLU A 191 1.72 -13.15 7.40
N LYS A 192 1.40 -14.44 7.33
CA LYS A 192 2.25 -15.47 7.92
C LYS A 192 3.59 -15.55 7.20
N PRO A 193 4.72 -15.44 7.91
CA PRO A 193 6.02 -15.62 7.30
C PRO A 193 6.18 -17.03 6.71
N GLU A 194 6.88 -17.13 5.59
CA GLU A 194 7.27 -18.43 5.02
C GLU A 194 8.18 -19.21 5.97
N ASN A 195 9.09 -18.51 6.65
CA ASN A 195 9.99 -19.09 7.65
C ASN A 195 10.10 -18.17 8.88
N GLU A 196 9.13 -18.30 9.79
CA GLU A 196 9.07 -17.52 11.04
C GLU A 196 10.33 -17.69 11.91
N SER A 197 10.97 -18.86 11.87
CA SER A 197 12.20 -19.09 12.63
C SER A 197 13.38 -18.26 12.14
N ALA A 198 13.37 -17.90 10.85
CA ALA A 198 14.42 -17.08 10.24
C ALA A 198 14.14 -15.58 10.34
N THR A 199 12.88 -15.17 10.14
CA THR A 199 12.50 -13.76 10.05
C THR A 199 11.92 -13.20 11.35
N GLY A 200 11.39 -14.05 12.21
CA GLY A 200 10.56 -13.67 13.35
C GLY A 200 9.10 -13.47 12.94
N ILE A 201 8.31 -13.08 13.91
CA ILE A 201 6.88 -12.80 13.74
C ILE A 201 6.70 -11.51 12.95
N SER A 202 5.83 -11.53 11.94
CA SER A 202 5.48 -10.35 11.16
C SER A 202 4.60 -9.40 11.97
N LYS A 203 4.95 -8.14 12.01
CA LYS A 203 4.16 -7.05 12.61
C LYS A 203 4.70 -5.69 12.17
N PHE A 204 3.96 -4.64 12.50
CA PHE A 204 4.41 -3.25 12.32
C PHE A 204 4.80 -2.62 13.64
N ASP A 205 5.79 -1.73 13.59
CA ASP A 205 6.14 -0.80 14.66
C ASP A 205 6.36 0.60 14.08
N ASP A 206 5.85 1.64 14.76
CA ASP A 206 5.91 3.02 14.29
C ASP A 206 5.22 3.22 12.93
N LEU A 207 3.91 3.00 12.91
CA LEU A 207 3.02 3.24 11.79
C LEU A 207 2.24 4.52 12.01
N VAL A 208 2.37 5.48 11.07
CA VAL A 208 1.64 6.75 11.13
C VAL A 208 0.79 6.91 9.87
N ILE A 209 -0.51 7.15 10.03
CA ILE A 209 -1.43 7.53 8.96
C ILE A 209 -2.12 8.83 9.38
N GLU A 210 -1.77 9.93 8.74
CA GLU A 210 -2.28 11.23 9.17
C GLU A 210 -2.59 12.18 8.02
N ASN A 211 -3.52 13.11 8.29
CA ASN A 211 -3.92 14.17 7.37
C ASN A 211 -4.41 13.65 6.01
N CYS A 212 -4.82 12.40 5.93
CA CYS A 212 -5.29 11.79 4.70
C CYS A 212 -6.78 12.02 4.51
N ARG A 213 -7.19 12.13 3.25
CA ARG A 213 -8.56 12.13 2.81
C ARG A 213 -8.82 10.83 2.05
N VAL A 214 -9.78 10.03 2.51
CA VAL A 214 -10.13 8.73 1.90
C VAL A 214 -11.62 8.73 1.58
N GLU A 215 -11.97 8.62 0.31
CA GLU A 215 -13.36 8.71 -0.14
C GLU A 215 -13.68 7.64 -1.19
N THR A 216 -14.95 7.24 -1.23
CA THR A 216 -15.47 6.38 -2.30
C THR A 216 -14.61 5.13 -2.48
N THR A 217 -14.37 4.42 -1.39
CA THR A 217 -13.62 3.16 -1.41
C THR A 217 -14.54 2.00 -1.09
N ASN A 218 -14.31 0.87 -1.72
CA ASN A 218 -15.06 -0.33 -1.40
C ASN A 218 -14.51 -0.97 -0.14
N ARG A 219 -15.39 -1.26 0.80
CA ARG A 219 -15.22 -1.98 2.03
C ARG A 219 -14.53 -1.20 3.17
N TRP A 220 -13.25 -0.84 3.04
CA TRP A 220 -12.49 -0.18 4.11
C TRP A 220 -11.95 1.16 3.65
N GLY A 221 -12.11 2.20 4.44
CA GLY A 221 -11.39 3.46 4.24
C GLY A 221 -9.93 3.29 4.65
N ILE A 222 -9.71 3.00 5.92
CA ILE A 222 -8.40 2.69 6.49
C ILE A 222 -8.52 1.42 7.32
N ALA A 223 -7.67 0.44 7.06
CA ALA A 223 -7.55 -0.78 7.87
C ALA A 223 -6.10 -0.99 8.26
N ALA A 224 -5.85 -1.10 9.55
CA ALA A 224 -4.50 -1.29 10.07
C ALA A 224 -4.35 -2.65 10.75
N ALA A 225 -3.36 -3.41 10.28
CA ALA A 225 -2.77 -4.54 10.95
C ALA A 225 -3.70 -5.73 11.23
N TYR A 226 -4.47 -6.18 10.25
CA TYR A 226 -5.11 -7.49 10.35
C TYR A 226 -4.03 -8.57 10.31
N THR A 227 -3.99 -9.45 11.32
CA THR A 227 -2.87 -10.39 11.51
C THR A 227 -3.22 -11.84 11.21
N TYR A 228 -2.29 -12.57 10.59
CA TYR A 228 -2.35 -14.02 10.40
C TYR A 228 -2.50 -14.80 11.71
N ALA A 229 -2.09 -14.23 12.82
CA ALA A 229 -2.21 -14.84 14.14
C ALA A 229 -3.65 -14.77 14.70
N TRP A 230 -4.62 -14.37 13.91
CA TRP A 230 -6.01 -14.27 14.34
C TRP A 230 -6.53 -15.54 15.03
N SER A 231 -6.11 -16.72 14.58
CA SER A 231 -6.48 -17.99 15.22
C SER A 231 -5.97 -18.12 16.66
N GLN A 232 -4.93 -17.39 17.04
CA GLN A 232 -4.42 -17.34 18.42
C GLN A 232 -5.36 -16.51 19.33
N PHE A 233 -6.21 -15.68 18.74
CA PHE A 233 -7.10 -14.78 19.45
C PHE A 233 -8.55 -15.28 19.55
N THR A 234 -8.85 -16.48 19.05
CA THR A 234 -10.21 -17.04 19.03
C THR A 234 -10.69 -17.57 20.37
N SER A 235 -9.81 -17.75 21.35
CA SER A 235 -10.21 -18.02 22.71
C SER A 235 -10.70 -16.74 23.40
N ALA A 236 -11.66 -16.85 24.28
CA ALA A 236 -12.43 -15.74 24.85
C ALA A 236 -11.60 -14.65 25.56
N LYS A 237 -10.31 -14.79 25.71
CA LYS A 237 -9.43 -13.80 26.33
C LYS A 237 -8.02 -13.85 25.75
N ILE A 238 -7.62 -12.75 25.14
CA ILE A 238 -6.23 -12.55 24.69
C ILE A 238 -5.39 -12.25 25.92
N SER A 239 -4.29 -13.00 26.12
CA SER A 239 -3.31 -12.69 27.16
C SER A 239 -2.41 -11.53 26.74
N ASP A 240 -1.86 -10.80 27.72
CA ASP A 240 -0.92 -9.72 27.44
C ASP A 240 0.30 -10.23 26.66
N GLU A 241 0.77 -11.44 26.97
CA GLU A 241 1.87 -12.10 26.26
C GLU A 241 1.58 -12.29 24.77
N ILE A 242 0.37 -12.73 24.40
CA ILE A 242 -0.04 -12.89 23.00
C ILE A 242 -0.17 -11.53 22.33
N ALA A 243 -0.76 -10.55 23.01
CA ALA A 243 -0.91 -9.21 22.48
C ALA A 243 0.45 -8.53 22.19
N GLU A 244 1.41 -8.65 23.09
CA GLU A 244 2.77 -8.15 22.92
C GLU A 244 3.51 -8.86 21.78
N LYS A 245 3.32 -10.19 21.68
CA LYS A 245 4.00 -11.01 20.70
C LYS A 245 3.57 -10.71 19.26
N TYR A 246 2.28 -10.59 19.02
CA TYR A 246 1.71 -10.46 17.66
C TYR A 246 1.17 -9.08 17.34
N GLY A 247 0.97 -8.24 18.32
CA GLY A 247 0.41 -6.90 18.12
C GLY A 247 1.39 -5.95 17.46
N SER A 248 0.88 -5.14 16.54
CA SER A 248 1.62 -3.98 16.06
C SER A 248 1.66 -2.90 17.14
N THR A 249 2.76 -2.15 17.19
CA THR A 249 3.05 -1.16 18.23
C THR A 249 3.24 0.24 17.65
N ASN A 250 3.07 1.27 18.48
CA ASN A 250 3.26 2.66 18.09
C ASN A 250 2.46 3.04 16.82
N VAL A 251 1.20 2.62 16.76
CA VAL A 251 0.30 2.91 15.64
C VAL A 251 -0.46 4.20 15.92
N VAL A 252 -0.32 5.18 15.04
CA VAL A 252 -1.01 6.47 15.10
C VAL A 252 -1.85 6.66 13.84
N ILE A 253 -3.16 6.81 14.01
CA ILE A 253 -4.11 7.14 12.95
C ILE A 253 -4.84 8.40 13.39
N GLN A 254 -4.51 9.54 12.80
CA GLN A 254 -5.03 10.83 13.28
C GLN A 254 -5.32 11.81 12.15
N ASN A 255 -6.23 12.74 12.40
CA ASN A 255 -6.57 13.84 11.50
C ASN A 255 -6.97 13.39 10.09
N ASN A 256 -7.53 12.19 9.95
CA ASN A 256 -7.99 11.68 8.67
C ASN A 256 -9.47 11.96 8.46
N TYR A 257 -9.86 12.19 7.21
CA TYR A 257 -11.23 12.31 6.79
C TYR A 257 -11.62 11.10 5.95
N ILE A 258 -12.64 10.37 6.34
CA ILE A 258 -13.10 9.16 5.66
C ILE A 258 -14.58 9.30 5.33
N LYS A 259 -14.96 9.06 4.07
CA LYS A 259 -16.35 9.12 3.63
C LYS A 259 -16.63 8.09 2.53
N GLY A 260 -17.76 7.38 2.65
CA GLY A 260 -18.18 6.43 1.60
C GLY A 260 -17.27 5.21 1.49
N ALA A 261 -16.85 4.68 2.63
CA ALA A 261 -16.08 3.44 2.74
C ALA A 261 -16.98 2.30 3.21
#